data_7c1b6ad83bbfbf41357fff982d467e13
#
_entry.id   7c1b6ad83bbfbf41357fff982d467e13
#
_cell.length_a   1.000
_cell.length_b   1.000
_cell.length_c   1.000
_cell.angle_alpha   90.00
_cell.angle_beta   90.00
_cell.angle_gamma   90.00
#
_symmetry.space_group_name_H-M   'P 1'
#
loop_
_entity.id
_entity.type
_entity.pdbx_description
1 polymer ?
#
loop_
_entity_poly.entity_id
_entity_poly.type
_entity_poly.pdbx_seq_one_letter_code
_entity_poly.pdbx_strand_id
1 'polypeptide(L)'
;MKELTPPVGYLADPEEHDLECNDEGDLVQTVERTATSLEDVIKQPFQVIKAANNGKTDADLLKGVGFSAYLESSLKKNKDGSYDFASATPVVLTADGQTEMFTDERGYACSIPLAYGTYIVRETTTPHNFKPVDDFKVVISENNPDQPQVWRVLLDDEFSAKLKITKQDDETKKTVLAAGTEFKIYDMDNEKYVEQVTTYPTTIVHKLSLIHISEPTRPLYIS
;
A
#
# COMPACT_ATOMS: atom_id res chain seq x y z
N MET A 1 -35.71 -23.53 -17.76
CA MET A 1 -35.52 -22.71 -16.57
C MET A 1 -34.38 -21.76 -16.87
N LYS A 2 -34.52 -20.48 -16.54
CA LYS A 2 -33.46 -19.47 -16.71
C LYS A 2 -33.34 -18.71 -15.42
N GLU A 3 -32.12 -18.45 -14.98
CA GLU A 3 -31.88 -17.58 -13.84
C GLU A 3 -32.22 -16.14 -14.23
N LEU A 4 -32.94 -15.41 -13.38
CA LEU A 4 -33.35 -14.03 -13.61
C LEU A 4 -32.56 -13.05 -12.73
N THR A 5 -32.10 -13.47 -11.56
CA THR A 5 -31.42 -12.61 -10.60
C THR A 5 -30.39 -13.45 -9.84
N PRO A 6 -29.09 -13.24 -10.11
CA PRO A 6 -28.02 -13.93 -9.39
C PRO A 6 -27.91 -13.41 -7.96
N PRO A 7 -27.29 -14.17 -7.08
CA PRO A 7 -26.88 -13.69 -5.76
C PRO A 7 -25.87 -12.53 -5.87
N VAL A 8 -25.80 -11.72 -4.81
CA VAL A 8 -24.87 -10.60 -4.78
C VAL A 8 -23.41 -11.08 -4.90
N GLY A 9 -22.69 -10.56 -5.87
CA GLY A 9 -21.30 -10.90 -6.16
C GLY A 9 -21.12 -11.99 -7.21
N TYR A 10 -22.18 -12.44 -7.83
CA TYR A 10 -22.17 -13.46 -8.89
C TYR A 10 -22.76 -12.91 -10.18
N LEU A 11 -22.40 -13.53 -11.30
CA LEU A 11 -23.03 -13.33 -12.59
C LEU A 11 -24.16 -14.34 -12.76
N ALA A 12 -25.25 -13.92 -13.39
CA ALA A 12 -26.34 -14.84 -13.75
C ALA A 12 -25.81 -15.96 -14.66
N ASP A 13 -26.30 -17.17 -14.44
CA ASP A 13 -26.06 -18.29 -15.35
C ASP A 13 -26.65 -17.94 -16.72
N PRO A 14 -25.85 -17.86 -17.79
CA PRO A 14 -26.36 -17.56 -19.13
C PRO A 14 -27.13 -18.73 -19.74
N GLU A 15 -27.01 -19.94 -19.18
CA GLU A 15 -27.62 -21.13 -19.75
C GLU A 15 -29.13 -21.24 -19.44
N GLU A 16 -29.87 -21.73 -20.41
CA GLU A 16 -31.26 -22.08 -20.22
C GLU A 16 -31.36 -23.61 -20.05
N HIS A 17 -31.90 -24.03 -18.90
CA HIS A 17 -32.07 -25.45 -18.58
C HIS A 17 -33.48 -25.88 -18.90
N ASP A 18 -33.63 -26.90 -19.76
CA ASP A 18 -34.91 -27.50 -20.07
C ASP A 18 -35.30 -28.49 -18.98
N LEU A 19 -36.49 -28.28 -18.42
CA LEU A 19 -37.10 -29.20 -17.46
C LEU A 19 -38.30 -29.86 -18.16
N GLU A 20 -38.10 -31.08 -18.60
CA GLU A 20 -39.21 -31.88 -19.14
C GLU A 20 -40.05 -32.45 -18.01
N CYS A 21 -41.32 -32.08 -18.00
CA CYS A 21 -42.34 -32.74 -17.19
C CYS A 21 -43.08 -33.73 -18.11
N ASN A 22 -42.94 -35.02 -17.90
CA ASN A 22 -43.72 -36.00 -18.62
C ASN A 22 -45.18 -35.88 -18.24
N ASP A 23 -46.02 -35.63 -19.24
CA ASP A 23 -47.44 -35.38 -19.10
C ASP A 23 -48.27 -36.70 -19.18
N GLU A 24 -47.67 -37.76 -18.71
CA GLU A 24 -48.45 -39.01 -18.52
C GLU A 24 -49.18 -38.92 -17.21
N GLY A 25 -50.44 -38.60 -17.26
CA GLY A 25 -51.37 -38.25 -16.20
C GLY A 25 -51.56 -39.25 -15.03
N ASP A 26 -50.54 -39.90 -14.56
CA ASP A 26 -50.54 -40.69 -13.36
C ASP A 26 -49.97 -39.88 -12.17
N LEU A 27 -50.89 -39.39 -11.36
CA LEU A 27 -50.69 -38.61 -10.16
C LEU A 27 -49.95 -39.33 -9.00
N VAL A 28 -49.16 -40.36 -9.27
CA VAL A 28 -48.65 -41.24 -8.19
C VAL A 28 -47.14 -41.13 -7.92
N GLN A 29 -46.37 -40.44 -8.73
CA GLN A 29 -44.95 -40.24 -8.48
C GLN A 29 -44.52 -38.82 -8.73
N THR A 30 -44.12 -38.13 -7.65
CA THR A 30 -43.36 -36.88 -7.76
C THR A 30 -41.97 -37.24 -8.28
N VAL A 31 -41.70 -36.97 -9.54
CA VAL A 31 -40.36 -37.10 -10.11
C VAL A 31 -39.59 -35.80 -9.77
N GLU A 32 -38.60 -35.91 -8.90
CA GLU A 32 -37.67 -34.79 -8.65
C GLU A 32 -36.78 -34.64 -9.87
N ARG A 33 -36.81 -33.47 -10.50
CA ARG A 33 -35.87 -33.06 -11.53
C ARG A 33 -34.92 -32.04 -10.95
N THR A 34 -33.62 -32.31 -11.01
CA THR A 34 -32.59 -31.42 -10.53
C THR A 34 -31.85 -30.77 -11.69
N ALA A 35 -31.82 -29.46 -11.73
CA ALA A 35 -30.93 -28.69 -12.58
C ALA A 35 -29.87 -28.03 -11.71
N THR A 36 -28.63 -28.03 -12.17
CA THR A 36 -27.53 -27.35 -11.50
C THR A 36 -27.18 -26.12 -12.28
N SER A 37 -27.32 -24.97 -11.66
CA SER A 37 -26.85 -23.69 -12.18
C SER A 37 -25.46 -23.41 -11.63
N LEU A 38 -24.53 -23.00 -12.50
CA LEU A 38 -23.16 -22.61 -12.14
C LEU A 38 -23.02 -21.12 -12.30
N GLU A 39 -22.68 -20.47 -11.21
CA GLU A 39 -22.55 -19.02 -11.16
C GLU A 39 -21.09 -18.60 -11.08
N ASP A 40 -20.68 -17.68 -11.93
CA ASP A 40 -19.34 -17.11 -11.91
C ASP A 40 -19.27 -15.93 -10.93
N VAL A 41 -18.23 -15.92 -10.11
CA VAL A 41 -17.96 -14.80 -9.20
C VAL A 41 -17.50 -13.59 -9.99
N ILE A 42 -18.08 -12.42 -9.70
CA ILE A 42 -17.61 -11.11 -10.18
C ILE A 42 -16.14 -10.93 -9.80
N LYS A 43 -15.31 -10.52 -10.76
CA LYS A 43 -13.87 -10.30 -10.55
C LYS A 43 -13.38 -9.06 -11.27
N GLN A 44 -12.47 -8.32 -10.62
CA GLN A 44 -11.76 -7.20 -11.23
C GLN A 44 -10.40 -6.99 -10.56
N PRO A 45 -9.32 -6.68 -11.32
CA PRO A 45 -8.06 -6.24 -10.73
C PRO A 45 -8.15 -4.79 -10.26
N PHE A 46 -7.31 -4.43 -9.28
CA PHE A 46 -7.04 -3.03 -8.94
C PHE A 46 -5.59 -2.67 -9.27
N GLN A 47 -5.34 -1.37 -9.44
CA GLN A 47 -4.03 -0.86 -9.81
C GLN A 47 -3.69 0.41 -9.05
N VAL A 48 -2.40 0.61 -8.83
CA VAL A 48 -1.86 1.78 -8.13
C VAL A 48 -0.69 2.37 -8.90
N ILE A 49 -0.50 3.68 -8.76
CA ILE A 49 0.75 4.37 -9.11
C ILE A 49 1.30 4.99 -7.85
N LYS A 50 2.56 4.74 -7.59
CA LYS A 50 3.29 5.22 -6.42
C LYS A 50 4.28 6.30 -6.80
N ALA A 51 4.21 7.45 -6.11
CA ALA A 51 5.10 8.57 -6.33
C ALA A 51 5.51 9.23 -5.01
N ALA A 52 6.60 9.98 -5.03
CA ALA A 52 7.09 10.73 -3.89
C ALA A 52 6.38 12.09 -3.76
N ASN A 53 5.96 12.45 -2.55
CA ASN A 53 5.55 13.80 -2.19
C ASN A 53 6.75 14.58 -1.67
N ASN A 54 7.59 15.06 -2.57
CA ASN A 54 8.83 15.78 -2.24
C ASN A 54 8.81 17.25 -2.67
N GLY A 55 7.64 17.76 -3.09
CA GLY A 55 7.45 19.15 -3.52
C GLY A 55 8.03 19.48 -4.90
N LYS A 56 8.47 18.48 -5.67
CA LYS A 56 8.91 18.68 -7.06
C LYS A 56 7.70 18.79 -7.99
N THR A 57 7.88 19.51 -9.10
CA THR A 57 6.85 19.64 -10.15
C THR A 57 6.61 18.32 -10.86
N ASP A 58 7.70 17.57 -11.11
CA ASP A 58 7.64 16.23 -11.67
C ASP A 58 7.78 15.24 -10.53
N ALA A 59 6.75 14.44 -10.29
CA ALA A 59 6.74 13.46 -9.22
C ALA A 59 7.75 12.34 -9.51
N ASP A 60 8.64 12.06 -8.56
CA ASP A 60 9.52 10.90 -8.62
C ASP A 60 8.69 9.63 -8.41
N LEU A 61 8.65 8.74 -9.41
CA LEU A 61 7.94 7.47 -9.33
C LEU A 61 8.73 6.48 -8.48
N LEU A 62 8.04 5.79 -7.56
CA LEU A 62 8.69 4.93 -6.57
C LEU A 62 8.57 3.45 -6.97
N LYS A 63 9.72 2.84 -7.29
CA LYS A 63 9.87 1.41 -7.53
C LYS A 63 10.01 0.63 -6.23
N GLY A 64 9.54 -0.63 -6.24
CA GLY A 64 9.76 -1.58 -5.15
C GLY A 64 8.92 -1.32 -3.91
N VAL A 65 7.86 -0.52 -4.03
CA VAL A 65 6.87 -0.35 -2.98
C VAL A 65 5.96 -1.56 -2.96
N GLY A 66 5.85 -2.23 -1.80
CA GLY A 66 5.07 -3.45 -1.62
C GLY A 66 3.67 -3.16 -1.07
N PHE A 67 2.67 -3.85 -1.60
CA PHE A 67 1.29 -3.78 -1.16
C PHE A 67 0.72 -5.16 -0.90
N SER A 68 0.03 -5.33 0.23
CA SER A 68 -0.81 -6.49 0.53
C SER A 68 -2.26 -6.08 0.70
N ALA A 69 -3.19 -6.96 0.33
CA ALA A 69 -4.62 -6.72 0.47
C ALA A 69 -5.26 -7.79 1.35
N TYR A 70 -6.24 -7.37 2.13
CA TYR A 70 -6.98 -8.23 3.07
C TYR A 70 -8.46 -8.06 2.85
N LEU A 71 -9.22 -9.14 2.80
CA LEU A 71 -10.68 -9.06 2.75
C LEU A 71 -11.20 -8.41 4.03
N GLU A 72 -11.94 -7.29 3.92
CA GLU A 72 -12.37 -6.51 5.10
C GLU A 72 -13.18 -7.36 6.10
N SER A 73 -14.00 -8.28 5.60
CA SER A 73 -14.80 -9.17 6.44
C SER A 73 -13.99 -10.19 7.26
N SER A 74 -12.73 -10.43 6.87
CA SER A 74 -11.81 -11.32 7.62
C SER A 74 -11.00 -10.57 8.69
N LEU A 75 -10.99 -9.23 8.65
CA LEU A 75 -10.23 -8.39 9.58
C LEU A 75 -11.00 -8.15 10.87
N LYS A 76 -10.31 -8.32 11.98
CA LYS A 76 -10.81 -7.90 13.29
C LYS A 76 -10.51 -6.42 13.51
N LYS A 77 -11.36 -5.75 14.26
CA LYS A 77 -11.11 -4.36 14.70
C LYS A 77 -10.61 -4.34 16.12
N ASN A 78 -9.59 -3.53 16.35
CA ASN A 78 -9.08 -3.18 17.66
C ASN A 78 -10.06 -2.28 18.41
N LYS A 79 -9.81 -2.04 19.70
CA LYS A 79 -10.65 -1.16 20.53
C LYS A 79 -10.68 0.30 20.06
N ASP A 80 -9.63 0.74 19.39
CA ASP A 80 -9.48 2.08 18.80
C ASP A 80 -10.09 2.21 17.40
N GLY A 81 -10.67 1.11 16.86
CA GLY A 81 -11.28 1.06 15.53
C GLY A 81 -10.32 0.73 14.38
N SER A 82 -9.02 0.63 14.63
CA SER A 82 -8.03 0.16 13.64
C SER A 82 -8.21 -1.32 13.33
N TYR A 83 -7.68 -1.77 12.19
CA TYR A 83 -7.70 -3.19 11.83
C TYR A 83 -6.52 -3.96 12.47
N ASP A 84 -6.79 -5.17 12.94
CA ASP A 84 -5.77 -6.11 13.37
C ASP A 84 -5.30 -6.95 12.17
N PHE A 85 -4.11 -6.65 11.67
CA PHE A 85 -3.48 -7.38 10.58
C PHE A 85 -2.59 -8.54 11.05
N ALA A 86 -2.24 -8.58 12.33
CA ALA A 86 -1.31 -9.60 12.84
C ALA A 86 -1.88 -11.02 12.78
N SER A 87 -3.20 -11.14 12.90
CA SER A 87 -3.92 -12.42 12.83
C SER A 87 -4.60 -12.67 11.48
N ALA A 88 -4.48 -11.76 10.52
CA ALA A 88 -5.16 -11.82 9.24
C ALA A 88 -4.28 -12.43 8.14
N THR A 89 -4.90 -13.12 7.20
CA THR A 89 -4.22 -13.68 6.04
C THR A 89 -4.46 -12.76 4.84
N PRO A 90 -3.41 -12.24 4.18
CA PRO A 90 -3.57 -11.45 2.97
C PRO A 90 -4.03 -12.33 1.81
N VAL A 91 -4.74 -11.74 0.85
CA VAL A 91 -5.16 -12.44 -0.37
C VAL A 91 -4.00 -12.51 -1.37
N VAL A 92 -4.05 -13.48 -2.27
CA VAL A 92 -3.09 -13.58 -3.38
C VAL A 92 -3.31 -12.41 -4.35
N LEU A 93 -2.22 -11.73 -4.72
CA LEU A 93 -2.24 -10.54 -5.59
C LEU A 93 -1.55 -10.75 -6.93
N THR A 94 -0.72 -11.77 -7.06
CA THR A 94 0.09 -12.00 -8.28
C THR A 94 -0.19 -13.37 -8.89
N ALA A 95 0.08 -13.52 -10.18
CA ALA A 95 -0.17 -14.76 -10.91
C ALA A 95 0.69 -15.95 -10.44
N ASP A 96 1.83 -15.67 -9.81
CA ASP A 96 2.72 -16.67 -9.20
C ASP A 96 2.35 -17.01 -7.75
N GLY A 97 1.20 -16.51 -7.28
CA GLY A 97 0.64 -16.86 -5.98
C GLY A 97 1.17 -16.05 -4.79
N GLN A 98 1.85 -14.92 -5.04
CA GLN A 98 2.31 -14.04 -3.95
C GLN A 98 1.17 -13.20 -3.39
N THR A 99 1.25 -12.92 -2.10
CA THR A 99 0.28 -12.08 -1.37
C THR A 99 0.72 -10.62 -1.27
N GLU A 100 1.88 -10.30 -1.79
CA GLU A 100 2.43 -8.97 -1.90
C GLU A 100 2.77 -8.67 -3.35
N MET A 101 2.34 -7.52 -3.86
CA MET A 101 2.68 -7.00 -5.18
C MET A 101 3.58 -5.78 -5.05
N PHE A 102 4.53 -5.62 -5.97
CA PHE A 102 5.52 -4.54 -5.94
C PHE A 102 5.38 -3.61 -7.14
N THR A 103 5.66 -2.32 -6.92
CA THR A 103 5.70 -1.34 -8.00
C THR A 103 6.92 -1.52 -8.90
N ASP A 104 6.71 -1.32 -10.20
CA ASP A 104 7.75 -1.37 -11.25
C ASP A 104 8.53 -0.05 -11.33
N GLU A 105 9.40 0.09 -12.35
CA GLU A 105 10.20 1.30 -12.65
C GLU A 105 9.34 2.55 -12.87
N ARG A 106 8.07 2.39 -13.18
CA ARG A 106 7.10 3.47 -13.39
C ARG A 106 6.23 3.71 -12.16
N GLY A 107 6.61 3.15 -11.03
CA GLY A 107 5.81 3.20 -9.82
C GLY A 107 4.47 2.47 -9.91
N TYR A 108 4.28 1.61 -10.90
CA TYR A 108 3.02 0.95 -11.20
C TYR A 108 2.97 -0.46 -10.62
N ALA A 109 1.84 -0.82 -10.01
CA ALA A 109 1.51 -2.18 -9.63
C ALA A 109 0.04 -2.48 -9.91
N CYS A 110 -0.24 -3.73 -10.32
CA CYS A 110 -1.59 -4.22 -10.63
C CYS A 110 -1.77 -5.61 -10.05
N SER A 111 -2.92 -5.85 -9.40
CA SER A 111 -3.27 -7.17 -8.89
C SER A 111 -3.78 -8.10 -10.00
N ILE A 112 -3.84 -9.40 -9.72
CA ILE A 112 -4.73 -10.31 -10.44
C ILE A 112 -6.20 -9.93 -10.19
N PRO A 113 -7.17 -10.43 -10.99
CA PRO A 113 -8.58 -10.21 -10.72
C PRO A 113 -8.99 -10.75 -9.34
N LEU A 114 -9.38 -9.85 -8.44
CA LEU A 114 -9.89 -10.18 -7.12
C LEU A 114 -11.40 -10.42 -7.17
N ALA A 115 -11.90 -11.34 -6.37
CA ALA A 115 -13.31 -11.66 -6.27
C ALA A 115 -14.13 -10.47 -5.70
N TYR A 116 -15.43 -10.48 -5.93
CA TYR A 116 -16.37 -9.54 -5.30
C TYR A 116 -16.10 -9.38 -3.80
N GLY A 117 -16.04 -8.14 -3.34
CA GLY A 117 -15.82 -7.84 -1.93
C GLY A 117 -15.16 -6.49 -1.70
N THR A 118 -15.01 -6.16 -0.43
CA THR A 118 -14.25 -5.00 0.03
C THR A 118 -12.93 -5.44 0.61
N TYR A 119 -11.85 -4.82 0.15
CA TYR A 119 -10.49 -5.11 0.58
C TYR A 119 -9.86 -3.91 1.25
N ILE A 120 -9.10 -4.15 2.31
CA ILE A 120 -8.21 -3.16 2.91
C ILE A 120 -6.81 -3.42 2.34
N VAL A 121 -6.27 -2.42 1.65
CA VAL A 121 -4.94 -2.48 1.07
C VAL A 121 -3.98 -1.71 1.96
N ARG A 122 -2.86 -2.33 2.27
CA ARG A 122 -1.79 -1.80 3.11
C ARG A 122 -0.48 -1.79 2.35
N GLU A 123 0.26 -0.69 2.48
CA GLU A 123 1.66 -0.65 2.10
C GLU A 123 2.49 -1.42 3.13
N THR A 124 3.19 -2.45 2.68
CA THR A 124 3.96 -3.38 3.51
C THR A 124 5.46 -3.20 3.36
N THR A 125 5.89 -2.71 2.20
CA THR A 125 7.30 -2.39 1.92
C THR A 125 7.38 -0.96 1.41
N THR A 126 8.03 -0.09 2.17
CA THR A 126 8.22 1.34 1.84
C THR A 126 9.69 1.58 1.53
N PRO A 127 10.04 2.35 0.48
CA PRO A 127 11.41 2.73 0.22
C PRO A 127 12.01 3.56 1.37
N HIS A 128 13.32 3.52 1.47
CA HIS A 128 14.06 4.31 2.46
C HIS A 128 13.68 5.81 2.38
N ASN A 129 13.56 6.46 3.51
CA ASN A 129 13.24 7.89 3.66
C ASN A 129 11.79 8.28 3.35
N PHE A 130 10.89 7.34 3.16
CA PHE A 130 9.49 7.64 2.93
C PHE A 130 8.60 7.13 4.06
N LYS A 131 7.53 7.86 4.31
CA LYS A 131 6.45 7.43 5.19
C LYS A 131 5.41 6.71 4.36
N PRO A 132 5.00 5.49 4.73
CA PRO A 132 3.96 4.77 3.99
C PRO A 132 2.64 5.53 3.99
N VAL A 133 1.83 5.33 2.96
CA VAL A 133 0.44 5.82 2.93
C VAL A 133 -0.41 5.09 3.96
N ASP A 134 -1.48 5.75 4.38
CA ASP A 134 -2.51 5.12 5.22
C ASP A 134 -3.21 3.97 4.46
N ASP A 135 -3.69 2.97 5.22
CA ASP A 135 -4.49 1.88 4.67
C ASP A 135 -5.70 2.42 3.90
N PHE A 136 -6.01 1.85 2.74
CA PHE A 136 -7.13 2.30 1.91
C PHE A 136 -8.03 1.15 1.46
N LYS A 137 -9.28 1.49 1.11
CA LYS A 137 -10.27 0.52 0.65
C LYS A 137 -10.28 0.38 -0.86
N VAL A 138 -10.39 -0.87 -1.32
CA VAL A 138 -10.70 -1.26 -2.70
C VAL A 138 -11.99 -2.05 -2.67
N VAL A 139 -12.97 -1.66 -3.48
CA VAL A 139 -14.27 -2.36 -3.60
C VAL A 139 -14.35 -2.99 -4.98
N ILE A 140 -14.49 -4.29 -5.03
CA ILE A 140 -14.74 -5.04 -6.26
C ILE A 140 -16.24 -5.31 -6.33
N SER A 141 -16.92 -4.66 -7.28
CA SER A 141 -18.37 -4.76 -7.48
C SER A 141 -18.78 -4.89 -8.95
N GLU A 142 -17.83 -4.79 -9.88
CA GLU A 142 -18.03 -4.90 -11.31
C GLU A 142 -17.21 -6.06 -11.87
N ASN A 143 -17.77 -6.75 -12.87
CA ASN A 143 -17.06 -7.85 -13.52
C ASN A 143 -16.28 -7.33 -14.72
N ASN A 144 -15.00 -7.06 -14.52
CA ASN A 144 -14.04 -6.68 -15.55
C ASN A 144 -12.68 -7.36 -15.31
N PRO A 145 -12.58 -8.69 -15.49
CA PRO A 145 -11.36 -9.43 -15.14
C PRO A 145 -10.14 -8.99 -15.97
N ASP A 146 -10.36 -8.45 -17.16
CA ASP A 146 -9.30 -8.01 -18.09
C ASP A 146 -8.99 -6.51 -17.99
N GLN A 147 -9.78 -5.75 -17.24
CA GLN A 147 -9.60 -4.31 -17.10
C GLN A 147 -9.55 -3.91 -15.62
N PRO A 148 -8.40 -3.44 -15.15
CA PRO A 148 -8.28 -2.98 -13.78
C PRO A 148 -9.13 -1.73 -13.53
N GLN A 149 -9.48 -1.51 -12.26
CA GLN A 149 -10.13 -0.27 -11.83
C GLN A 149 -9.28 0.95 -12.21
N VAL A 150 -9.90 2.13 -12.19
CA VAL A 150 -9.19 3.40 -12.37
C VAL A 150 -8.01 3.48 -11.38
N TRP A 151 -6.88 3.96 -11.85
CA TRP A 151 -5.63 4.03 -11.08
C TRP A 151 -5.82 4.87 -9.82
N ARG A 152 -5.17 4.43 -8.76
CA ARG A 152 -5.00 5.23 -7.55
C ARG A 152 -3.59 5.76 -7.53
N VAL A 153 -3.45 7.07 -7.51
CA VAL A 153 -2.16 7.73 -7.30
C VAL A 153 -1.95 7.85 -5.79
N LEU A 154 -0.90 7.22 -5.30
CA LEU A 154 -0.53 7.19 -3.89
C LEU A 154 0.79 7.94 -3.72
N LEU A 155 0.81 8.90 -2.79
CA LEU A 155 1.97 9.74 -2.55
C LEU A 155 2.58 9.41 -1.18
N ASP A 156 3.87 9.04 -1.16
CA ASP A 156 4.62 8.93 0.07
C ASP A 156 5.29 10.26 0.41
N ASP A 157 5.12 10.68 1.65
CA ASP A 157 5.82 11.84 2.17
C ASP A 157 7.31 11.52 2.37
N GLU A 158 8.17 12.30 1.71
CA GLU A 158 9.60 12.20 1.92
C GLU A 158 9.95 12.68 3.33
N PHE A 159 10.70 11.87 4.04
CA PHE A 159 11.14 12.21 5.38
C PHE A 159 12.14 13.38 5.33
N SER A 160 11.87 14.44 6.03
CA SER A 160 12.79 15.55 6.15
C SER A 160 13.04 15.90 7.62
N ALA A 161 14.31 16.10 7.97
CA ALA A 161 14.70 16.55 9.29
C ALA A 161 15.43 17.89 9.22
N LYS A 162 15.40 18.61 10.34
CA LYS A 162 16.20 19.81 10.53
C LYS A 162 17.31 19.50 11.52
N LEU A 163 18.56 19.63 11.11
CA LEU A 163 19.70 19.52 12.01
C LEU A 163 20.03 20.89 12.59
N LYS A 164 20.04 20.97 13.92
CA LYS A 164 20.51 22.16 14.68
C LYS A 164 21.82 21.78 15.34
N ILE A 165 22.91 22.46 14.93
CA ILE A 165 24.22 22.33 15.57
C ILE A 165 24.42 23.51 16.51
N THR A 166 24.67 23.23 17.79
CA THR A 166 25.00 24.23 18.79
C THR A 166 26.38 23.94 19.34
N LYS A 167 27.31 24.89 19.18
CA LYS A 167 28.64 24.78 19.74
C LYS A 167 28.61 25.29 21.18
N GLN A 168 29.15 24.51 22.11
CA GLN A 168 29.25 24.89 23.54
C GLN A 168 30.67 24.74 24.01
N ASP A 169 31.04 25.62 24.96
CA ASP A 169 32.26 25.49 25.73
C ASP A 169 32.15 24.32 26.71
N ASP A 170 33.18 23.50 26.78
CA ASP A 170 33.11 22.25 27.57
C ASP A 170 33.11 22.49 29.08
N GLU A 171 33.76 23.53 29.56
CA GLU A 171 33.85 23.84 31.00
C GLU A 171 32.61 24.60 31.47
N THR A 172 32.25 25.64 30.75
CA THR A 172 31.18 26.58 31.18
C THR A 172 29.80 26.18 30.67
N LYS A 173 29.70 25.23 29.71
CA LYS A 173 28.47 24.81 29.00
C LYS A 173 27.73 25.98 28.33
N LYS A 174 28.39 27.11 28.16
CA LYS A 174 27.82 28.27 27.47
C LYS A 174 27.97 28.12 25.94
N THR A 175 26.99 28.66 25.22
CA THR A 175 27.07 28.70 23.76
C THR A 175 28.24 29.53 23.29
N VAL A 176 29.09 28.97 22.45
CA VAL A 176 30.22 29.65 21.82
C VAL A 176 29.74 30.42 20.60
N LEU A 177 29.76 31.73 20.65
CA LEU A 177 29.30 32.62 19.59
C LEU A 177 30.41 32.98 18.59
N ALA A 178 31.52 32.21 18.57
CA ALA A 178 32.60 32.45 17.61
C ALA A 178 32.18 32.05 16.19
N ALA A 179 32.32 33.00 15.27
CA ALA A 179 32.08 32.77 13.85
C ALA A 179 33.19 31.90 13.21
N GLY A 180 32.91 31.30 12.08
CA GLY A 180 33.92 30.63 11.26
C GLY A 180 34.21 29.18 11.64
N THR A 181 33.44 28.55 12.55
CA THR A 181 33.57 27.11 12.76
C THR A 181 32.85 26.38 11.61
N GLU A 182 33.57 25.54 10.89
CA GLU A 182 33.04 24.74 9.80
C GLU A 182 32.68 23.34 10.28
N PHE A 183 31.52 22.85 9.81
CA PHE A 183 31.09 21.48 10.01
C PHE A 183 30.81 20.86 8.64
N LYS A 184 31.24 19.62 8.46
CA LYS A 184 30.85 18.79 7.32
C LYS A 184 29.86 17.75 7.77
N ILE A 185 28.76 17.62 7.05
CA ILE A 185 27.73 16.61 7.31
C ILE A 185 28.01 15.44 6.37
N TYR A 186 28.28 14.27 6.95
CA TYR A 186 28.53 13.06 6.20
C TYR A 186 27.32 12.14 6.25
N ASP A 187 26.88 11.74 5.08
CA ASP A 187 25.81 10.74 4.89
C ASP A 187 26.45 9.36 4.92
N MET A 188 26.19 8.62 6.00
CA MET A 188 26.79 7.29 6.22
C MET A 188 26.24 6.23 5.27
N ASP A 189 24.99 6.38 4.82
CA ASP A 189 24.35 5.39 3.95
C ASP A 189 24.79 5.55 2.49
N ASN A 190 24.98 6.78 2.05
CA ASN A 190 25.47 7.09 0.71
C ASN A 190 26.99 7.34 0.65
N GLU A 191 27.68 7.20 1.77
CA GLU A 191 29.15 7.36 1.89
C GLU A 191 29.68 8.66 1.27
N LYS A 192 28.97 9.78 1.45
CA LYS A 192 29.33 11.08 0.86
C LYS A 192 29.04 12.25 1.80
N TYR A 193 29.78 13.34 1.59
CA TYR A 193 29.44 14.61 2.23
C TYR A 193 28.19 15.22 1.60
N VAL A 194 27.22 15.59 2.44
CA VAL A 194 25.97 16.20 1.99
C VAL A 194 26.14 17.71 1.86
N GLU A 195 26.75 18.33 2.85
CA GLU A 195 26.90 19.78 2.90
C GLU A 195 28.02 20.20 3.84
N GLN A 196 28.65 21.36 3.54
CA GLN A 196 29.54 22.06 4.45
C GLN A 196 28.81 23.28 5.02
N VAL A 197 28.81 23.39 6.33
CA VAL A 197 28.10 24.45 7.07
C VAL A 197 29.08 25.24 7.88
N THR A 198 29.01 26.58 7.78
CA THR A 198 29.80 27.50 8.59
C THR A 198 28.93 28.13 9.66
N THR A 199 29.33 28.02 10.92
CA THR A 199 28.59 28.64 12.02
C THR A 199 28.84 30.13 12.10
N TYR A 200 27.80 30.89 12.19
CA TYR A 200 27.77 32.28 12.67
C TYR A 200 26.68 32.39 13.73
N PRO A 201 26.70 33.33 14.66
CA PRO A 201 26.10 33.27 16.02
C PRO A 201 24.61 32.90 16.08
N THR A 202 24.07 32.36 15.05
CA THR A 202 22.69 31.88 14.97
C THR A 202 22.65 30.39 14.72
N THR A 203 21.60 29.76 15.17
CA THR A 203 21.27 28.37 14.85
C THR A 203 21.09 28.25 13.35
N ILE A 204 21.90 27.40 12.71
CA ILE A 204 21.70 27.02 11.31
C ILE A 204 20.77 25.83 11.29
N VAL A 205 19.70 25.96 10.52
CA VAL A 205 18.70 24.89 10.33
C VAL A 205 18.76 24.46 8.88
N HIS A 206 19.22 23.25 8.64
CA HIS A 206 19.22 22.65 7.32
C HIS A 206 18.09 21.63 7.20
N LYS A 207 17.42 21.63 6.05
CA LYS A 207 16.47 20.60 5.70
C LYS A 207 17.28 19.45 5.07
N LEU A 208 17.43 18.37 5.83
CA LEU A 208 18.01 17.13 5.34
C LEU A 208 16.87 16.17 5.02
N SER A 209 16.91 15.52 3.88
CA SER A 209 16.16 14.27 3.76
C SER A 209 16.81 13.27 4.70
N LEU A 210 16.01 12.64 5.54
CA LEU A 210 16.51 11.72 6.53
C LEU A 210 16.97 10.44 5.86
N ILE A 211 18.25 10.27 5.83
CA ILE A 211 18.89 9.02 5.51
C ILE A 211 19.16 8.33 6.83
N HIS A 212 18.35 7.37 7.15
CA HIS A 212 18.46 6.43 8.24
C HIS A 212 18.98 6.95 9.59
N ILE A 213 18.07 7.20 10.54
CA ILE A 213 18.39 7.12 11.96
C ILE A 213 17.95 5.74 12.45
N SER A 214 18.79 4.74 12.27
CA SER A 214 18.70 3.51 13.04
C SER A 214 19.48 3.70 14.34
N GLU A 215 18.74 3.84 15.43
CA GLU A 215 19.12 3.85 16.83
C GLU A 215 19.70 5.15 17.41
N PRO A 216 19.24 5.55 18.62
CA PRO A 216 19.64 6.78 19.29
C PRO A 216 21.03 6.72 19.95
N THR A 217 21.90 5.79 19.61
CA THR A 217 23.15 5.51 20.33
C THR A 217 24.43 5.62 19.52
N ARG A 218 24.41 6.05 18.26
CA ARG A 218 25.67 6.29 17.55
C ARG A 218 26.05 7.77 17.59
N PRO A 219 27.24 8.12 18.14
CA PRO A 219 27.71 9.50 18.07
C PRO A 219 27.96 9.87 16.61
N LEU A 220 27.47 11.04 16.22
CA LEU A 220 27.91 11.72 15.00
C LEU A 220 29.42 11.96 15.15
N TYR A 221 30.24 11.26 14.40
CA TYR A 221 31.66 11.57 14.32
C TYR A 221 31.80 12.90 13.55
N ILE A 222 32.16 13.93 14.28
CA ILE A 222 32.57 15.22 13.74
C ILE A 222 34.10 15.17 13.68
N SER A 223 34.66 15.11 12.50
CA SER A 223 36.11 15.23 12.26
C SER A 223 36.49 16.70 11.98
#